data_bc1fd557130363baca65fbaa16877bdc
#
_entry.id   bc1fd557130363baca65fbaa16877bdc
#
_cell.length_a   1.000
_cell.length_b   1.000
_cell.length_c   1.000
_cell.angle_alpha   90.00
_cell.angle_beta   90.00
_cell.angle_gamma   90.00
#
_symmetry.space_group_name_H-M   'P 1'
#
loop_
_entity.id
_entity.type
_entity.pdbx_description
1 polymer ?
#
loop_
_entity_poly.entity_id
_entity_poly.type
_entity_poly.pdbx_seq_one_letter_code
_entity_poly.pdbx_strand_id
1 'polypeptide(L)'
;NVMRDQLDRFGEIDYTASLLHKVALATTGSVVVNADDPRLGADAFTGDLTARVASFGAGPALRSLFLSDDDLRTGAASPQDDAETADSADSATAEAPANPTTSTSATPTPRVSLQSLSGQDAVVRVDGADHDVAFTIPGIHNQLNACAALAIALETLGDEADLAGLLTTLASVQAAFGRGEVLTLDGRDVQLSLVKNPAGFRMGLLTAAEAVRSGGPESVMIAINDEYADGRDMSWLWDVEFAGLRTEGVAVVTGVRAWDMALRLRYDEVPIGTVEPDLTRAVALLRRAASAADDGAGRPMRIFTTYTAMLALRAHLAELTDVEEALT
;
A
#
# COMPACT_ATOMS: atom_id res chain seq x y z
N ASN A 1 5.66 -1.48 -9.77
CA ASN A 1 6.30 -0.27 -9.22
C ASN A 1 7.67 -0.62 -8.69
N VAL A 2 8.62 0.29 -8.82
CA VAL A 2 9.95 0.19 -8.20
C VAL A 2 9.94 1.08 -6.97
N MET A 3 10.02 0.44 -5.81
CA MET A 3 10.02 1.08 -4.50
C MET A 3 11.20 0.57 -3.70
N ARG A 4 11.67 1.32 -2.68
CA ARG A 4 12.68 0.83 -1.77
C ARG A 4 12.15 -0.35 -0.97
N ASP A 5 12.87 -1.44 -1.04
CA ASP A 5 12.64 -2.65 -0.26
C ASP A 5 13.97 -3.39 -0.09
N GLN A 6 14.31 -3.74 1.14
CA GLN A 6 15.52 -4.49 1.48
C GLN A 6 16.80 -3.91 0.82
N LEU A 7 17.10 -2.63 1.10
CA LEU A 7 18.26 -1.93 0.52
C LEU A 7 19.60 -2.61 0.85
N ASP A 8 19.69 -3.28 1.99
CA ASP A 8 20.83 -4.11 2.38
C ASP A 8 21.09 -5.27 1.41
N ARG A 9 20.04 -5.74 0.72
CA ARG A 9 20.09 -6.86 -0.23
C ARG A 9 20.17 -6.40 -1.69
N PHE A 10 19.37 -5.39 -2.05
CA PHE A 10 19.20 -4.96 -3.45
C PHE A 10 19.92 -3.66 -3.77
N GLY A 11 20.46 -2.96 -2.77
CA GLY A 11 21.10 -1.66 -2.95
C GLY A 11 20.10 -0.56 -3.35
N GLU A 12 20.59 0.41 -4.09
CA GLU A 12 19.78 1.57 -4.50
C GLU A 12 18.65 1.19 -5.47
N ILE A 13 17.56 1.96 -5.41
CA ILE A 13 16.36 1.75 -6.21
C ILE A 13 16.62 1.72 -7.72
N ASP A 14 17.56 2.54 -8.21
CA ASP A 14 17.93 2.57 -9.63
C ASP A 14 18.65 1.30 -10.08
N TYR A 15 19.39 0.65 -9.16
CA TYR A 15 19.94 -0.66 -9.44
C TYR A 15 18.85 -1.72 -9.61
N THR A 16 17.83 -1.69 -8.74
CA THR A 16 16.66 -2.57 -8.87
C THR A 16 15.94 -2.34 -10.20
N ALA A 17 15.72 -1.09 -10.60
CA ALA A 17 15.16 -0.75 -11.90
C ALA A 17 16.01 -1.30 -13.05
N SER A 18 17.34 -1.23 -12.95
CA SER A 18 18.26 -1.78 -13.97
C SER A 18 18.18 -3.30 -14.09
N LEU A 19 17.92 -4.02 -12.99
CA LEU A 19 17.71 -5.47 -13.02
C LEU A 19 16.40 -5.81 -13.75
N LEU A 20 15.33 -5.08 -13.49
CA LEU A 20 14.06 -5.24 -14.20
C LEU A 20 14.21 -4.92 -15.69
N HIS A 21 14.98 -3.89 -16.04
CA HIS A 21 15.27 -3.53 -17.44
C HIS A 21 16.00 -4.67 -18.17
N LYS A 22 16.96 -5.35 -17.52
CA LYS A 22 17.61 -6.54 -18.11
C LYS A 22 16.63 -7.66 -18.42
N VAL A 23 15.63 -7.87 -17.55
CA VAL A 23 14.57 -8.86 -17.79
C VAL A 23 13.68 -8.42 -18.96
N ALA A 24 13.32 -7.13 -19.00
CA ALA A 24 12.51 -6.56 -20.07
C ALA A 24 13.22 -6.68 -21.44
N LEU A 25 14.51 -6.40 -21.51
CA LEU A 25 15.33 -6.58 -22.73
C LEU A 25 15.38 -8.03 -23.22
N ALA A 26 15.33 -9.00 -22.32
CA ALA A 26 15.31 -10.43 -22.68
C ALA A 26 13.91 -10.93 -23.07
N THR A 27 12.88 -10.11 -22.91
CA THR A 27 11.49 -10.48 -23.23
C THR A 27 11.24 -10.36 -24.72
N THR A 28 10.64 -11.38 -25.35
CA THR A 28 10.33 -11.42 -26.77
C THR A 28 8.85 -11.16 -27.10
N GLY A 29 7.97 -11.27 -26.12
CA GLY A 29 6.52 -11.06 -26.29
C GLY A 29 6.09 -9.63 -25.94
N SER A 30 5.46 -9.48 -24.77
CA SER A 30 4.97 -8.19 -24.26
C SER A 30 5.54 -7.90 -22.87
N VAL A 31 5.78 -6.63 -22.60
CA VAL A 31 6.14 -6.10 -21.28
C VAL A 31 5.03 -5.17 -20.84
N VAL A 32 4.49 -5.38 -19.63
CA VAL A 32 3.46 -4.53 -19.05
C VAL A 32 4.09 -3.73 -17.91
N VAL A 33 4.07 -2.41 -18.02
CA VAL A 33 4.68 -1.48 -17.06
C VAL A 33 3.64 -0.60 -16.37
N ASN A 34 3.94 -0.15 -15.16
CA ASN A 34 3.19 0.94 -14.55
C ASN A 34 3.64 2.26 -15.18
N ALA A 35 2.73 2.93 -15.87
CA ALA A 35 3.00 4.22 -16.52
C ALA A 35 3.25 5.36 -15.52
N ASP A 36 2.76 5.23 -14.29
CA ASP A 36 2.93 6.23 -13.22
C ASP A 36 4.23 6.06 -12.44
N ASP A 37 4.96 4.95 -12.65
CA ASP A 37 6.28 4.74 -12.04
C ASP A 37 7.34 5.50 -12.87
N PRO A 38 8.05 6.49 -12.29
CA PRO A 38 8.97 7.35 -13.02
C PRO A 38 10.16 6.61 -13.64
N ARG A 39 10.47 5.39 -13.15
CA ARG A 39 11.54 4.55 -13.70
C ARG A 39 11.04 3.62 -14.78
N LEU A 40 9.89 2.95 -14.54
CA LEU A 40 9.35 1.95 -15.47
C LEU A 40 8.60 2.57 -16.66
N GLY A 41 7.95 3.73 -16.46
CA GLY A 41 7.22 4.44 -17.47
C GLY A 41 8.11 5.35 -18.35
N ALA A 42 9.39 5.50 -18.03
CA ALA A 42 10.30 6.37 -18.75
C ALA A 42 10.76 5.79 -20.10
N ASP A 43 11.02 6.64 -21.06
CA ASP A 43 11.61 6.27 -22.37
C ASP A 43 12.95 5.55 -22.20
N ALA A 44 13.71 5.88 -21.14
CA ALA A 44 14.96 5.24 -20.82
C ALA A 44 14.79 3.74 -20.45
N PHE A 45 13.60 3.34 -19.99
CA PHE A 45 13.29 1.94 -19.68
C PHE A 45 12.61 1.22 -20.86
N THR A 46 11.79 1.92 -21.63
CA THR A 46 10.91 1.28 -22.63
C THR A 46 11.42 1.43 -24.05
N GLY A 47 12.27 2.43 -24.33
CA GLY A 47 12.60 2.85 -25.69
C GLY A 47 13.50 1.91 -26.49
N ASP A 48 14.26 1.05 -25.82
CA ASP A 48 15.16 0.07 -26.45
C ASP A 48 14.62 -1.38 -26.42
N LEU A 49 13.39 -1.57 -25.89
CA LEU A 49 12.77 -2.89 -25.85
C LEU A 49 12.31 -3.32 -27.24
N THR A 50 12.62 -4.58 -27.58
CA THR A 50 12.08 -5.23 -28.79
C THR A 50 10.70 -5.82 -28.56
N ALA A 51 10.34 -6.09 -27.31
CA ALA A 51 9.02 -6.52 -26.89
C ALA A 51 7.99 -5.42 -27.05
N ARG A 52 6.74 -5.80 -27.30
CA ARG A 52 5.62 -4.84 -27.26
C ARG A 52 5.45 -4.30 -25.85
N VAL A 53 5.36 -2.99 -25.69
CA VAL A 53 5.13 -2.36 -24.39
C VAL A 53 3.65 -2.01 -24.26
N ALA A 54 3.02 -2.54 -23.21
CA ALA A 54 1.72 -2.12 -22.73
C ALA A 54 1.86 -1.53 -21.33
N SER A 55 0.88 -0.75 -20.90
CA SER A 55 0.95 -0.09 -19.60
C SER A 55 -0.38 -0.10 -18.87
N PHE A 56 -0.27 -0.03 -17.55
CA PHE A 56 -1.38 0.27 -16.66
C PHE A 56 -1.04 1.47 -15.78
N GLY A 57 -2.04 2.04 -15.11
CA GLY A 57 -1.80 3.17 -14.21
C GLY A 57 -3.06 3.64 -13.50
N ALA A 58 -2.94 4.78 -12.82
CA ALA A 58 -4.03 5.46 -12.13
C ALA A 58 -4.46 6.71 -12.91
N GLY A 59 -5.74 6.99 -12.88
CA GLY A 59 -6.29 8.25 -13.40
C GLY A 59 -5.74 9.46 -12.63
N PRO A 60 -5.77 10.65 -13.23
CA PRO A 60 -5.17 11.85 -12.62
C PRO A 60 -5.68 12.16 -11.20
N ALA A 61 -6.97 11.89 -10.93
CA ALA A 61 -7.58 12.12 -9.61
C ALA A 61 -7.07 11.17 -8.51
N LEU A 62 -6.46 10.05 -8.89
CA LEU A 62 -5.99 9.02 -7.97
C LEU A 62 -4.47 9.01 -7.79
N ARG A 63 -3.72 9.79 -8.57
CA ARG A 63 -2.24 9.78 -8.53
C ARG A 63 -1.67 10.10 -7.15
N SER A 64 -2.31 10.99 -6.41
CA SER A 64 -1.92 11.32 -5.04
C SER A 64 -2.01 10.15 -4.06
N LEU A 65 -2.79 9.12 -4.39
CA LEU A 65 -2.89 7.89 -3.59
C LEU A 65 -1.77 6.88 -3.90
N PHE A 66 -1.17 6.96 -5.10
CA PHE A 66 -0.18 6.00 -5.62
C PHE A 66 1.17 6.66 -5.85
N LEU A 67 1.71 7.28 -4.81
CA LEU A 67 2.98 7.99 -4.84
C LEU A 67 4.14 7.07 -5.26
N SER A 68 5.04 7.61 -6.06
CA SER A 68 6.32 6.99 -6.36
C SER A 68 7.28 7.07 -5.16
N ASP A 69 8.39 6.34 -5.22
CA ASP A 69 9.44 6.47 -4.20
C ASP A 69 10.04 7.89 -4.14
N ASP A 70 10.10 8.56 -5.29
CA ASP A 70 10.63 9.92 -5.36
C ASP A 70 9.67 10.94 -4.75
N ASP A 71 8.35 10.78 -4.94
CA ASP A 71 7.33 11.62 -4.29
C ASP A 71 7.40 11.51 -2.76
N LEU A 72 7.67 10.30 -2.25
CA LEU A 72 7.81 10.03 -0.83
C LEU A 72 9.00 10.75 -0.20
N ARG A 73 10.09 10.96 -0.96
CA ARG A 73 11.31 11.62 -0.51
C ARG A 73 11.21 13.14 -0.52
N THR A 74 10.44 13.70 -1.42
CA THR A 74 10.32 15.17 -1.60
C THR A 74 9.31 15.84 -0.68
N GLY A 75 8.62 15.07 0.19
CA GLY A 75 7.59 15.60 1.08
C GLY A 75 6.31 16.02 0.36
N ALA A 76 6.15 15.66 -0.93
CA ALA A 76 4.94 15.95 -1.72
C ALA A 76 3.66 15.24 -1.23
N ALA A 77 3.73 14.64 -0.04
CA ALA A 77 2.75 13.65 0.45
C ALA A 77 1.75 14.17 1.48
N SER A 78 1.67 15.47 1.76
CA SER A 78 0.69 16.02 2.74
C SER A 78 -0.29 16.97 2.07
N PRO A 79 -1.54 16.55 1.80
CA PRO A 79 -2.62 17.44 1.35
C PRO A 79 -3.32 18.20 2.48
N GLN A 80 -2.78 18.31 3.71
CA GLN A 80 -3.57 18.77 4.85
C GLN A 80 -3.05 19.98 5.64
N ASP A 81 -1.97 20.68 5.22
CA ASP A 81 -1.46 21.85 5.98
C ASP A 81 -1.59 23.23 5.27
N ASP A 82 -2.43 23.37 4.26
CA ASP A 82 -2.67 24.66 3.58
C ASP A 82 -3.80 25.52 4.21
N ALA A 83 -4.06 25.39 5.52
CA ALA A 83 -4.98 26.28 6.23
C ALA A 83 -4.40 26.70 7.57
N GLU A 84 -3.39 27.57 7.55
CA GLU A 84 -3.06 28.61 8.53
C GLU A 84 -1.56 28.93 8.48
N THR A 85 -1.22 29.98 7.79
CA THR A 85 -0.30 31.06 8.19
C THR A 85 0.10 31.90 6.97
N ALA A 86 -0.76 32.84 6.63
CA ALA A 86 -0.35 34.03 5.91
C ALA A 86 -0.07 35.11 6.95
N ASP A 87 1.15 35.27 7.38
CA ASP A 87 1.76 36.57 7.68
C ASP A 87 3.23 36.42 8.10
N SER A 88 4.13 36.85 7.27
CA SER A 88 5.31 37.66 7.55
C SER A 88 6.33 37.52 6.41
N ALA A 89 6.35 38.57 5.59
CA ALA A 89 7.42 38.79 4.61
C ALA A 89 8.70 39.16 5.35
N ASP A 90 9.80 38.48 5.03
CA ASP A 90 11.07 39.18 4.88
C ASP A 90 11.99 38.50 3.85
N SER A 91 12.62 39.35 3.04
CA SER A 91 13.38 39.05 1.84
C SER A 91 14.77 38.55 2.13
N ALA A 92 15.17 37.43 1.55
CA ALA A 92 16.56 37.14 1.23
C ALA A 92 16.66 36.35 -0.08
N THR A 93 17.11 37.01 -1.12
CA THR A 93 17.47 36.47 -2.42
C THR A 93 18.66 35.51 -2.29
N ALA A 94 18.43 34.23 -2.55
CA ALA A 94 19.48 33.29 -2.90
C ALA A 94 19.07 32.60 -4.20
N GLU A 95 19.84 32.81 -5.27
CA GLU A 95 19.69 32.15 -6.56
C GLU A 95 19.81 30.63 -6.38
N ALA A 96 18.76 29.92 -6.72
CA ALA A 96 18.77 28.47 -6.85
C ALA A 96 19.35 28.10 -8.22
N PRO A 97 20.16 27.02 -8.34
CA PRO A 97 20.66 26.55 -9.63
C PRO A 97 19.48 26.06 -10.49
N ALA A 98 19.48 26.48 -11.75
CA ALA A 98 18.48 26.13 -12.75
C ALA A 98 18.33 24.59 -12.87
N ASN A 99 17.15 24.10 -12.61
CA ASN A 99 16.73 22.73 -12.91
C ASN A 99 16.82 22.50 -14.43
N PRO A 100 17.37 21.37 -14.89
CA PRO A 100 17.33 21.03 -16.31
C PRO A 100 15.88 20.85 -16.74
N THR A 101 15.53 21.50 -17.83
CA THR A 101 14.28 21.46 -18.56
C THR A 101 13.66 20.06 -18.57
N THR A 102 12.53 19.91 -17.92
CA THR A 102 11.61 18.77 -18.09
C THR A 102 11.18 18.75 -19.57
N SER A 103 11.76 17.85 -20.33
CA SER A 103 11.18 17.45 -21.61
C SER A 103 9.84 16.79 -21.29
N THR A 104 8.74 17.41 -21.67
CA THR A 104 7.41 16.81 -21.68
C THR A 104 7.38 15.71 -22.76
N SER A 105 7.97 14.55 -22.46
CA SER A 105 7.66 13.31 -23.13
C SER A 105 6.23 12.95 -22.72
N ALA A 106 5.32 12.87 -23.68
CA ALA A 106 3.96 12.48 -23.42
C ALA A 106 3.98 11.03 -22.94
N THR A 107 3.77 10.82 -21.63
CA THR A 107 3.61 9.48 -21.06
C THR A 107 2.51 8.75 -21.84
N PRO A 108 2.77 7.59 -22.42
CA PRO A 108 1.78 6.88 -23.21
C PRO A 108 0.53 6.64 -22.34
N THR A 109 -0.65 6.91 -22.92
CA THR A 109 -1.93 6.66 -22.22
C THR A 109 -2.00 5.19 -21.83
N PRO A 110 -2.19 4.85 -20.55
CA PRO A 110 -2.24 3.47 -20.12
C PRO A 110 -3.36 2.71 -20.84
N ARG A 111 -3.07 1.47 -21.27
CA ARG A 111 -4.08 0.58 -21.84
C ARG A 111 -5.20 0.26 -20.84
N VAL A 112 -4.82 0.03 -19.57
CA VAL A 112 -5.74 -0.19 -18.47
C VAL A 112 -5.44 0.80 -17.36
N SER A 113 -6.44 1.52 -16.88
CA SER A 113 -6.24 2.48 -15.79
C SER A 113 -7.42 2.55 -14.83
N LEU A 114 -7.09 2.72 -13.54
CA LEU A 114 -8.03 2.94 -12.47
C LEU A 114 -8.43 4.41 -12.44
N GLN A 115 -9.69 4.74 -12.76
CA GLN A 115 -10.14 6.14 -12.93
C GLN A 115 -10.73 6.73 -11.66
N SER A 116 -11.51 5.95 -10.91
CA SER A 116 -12.12 6.38 -9.66
C SER A 116 -12.28 5.22 -8.69
N LEU A 117 -12.41 5.56 -7.41
CA LEU A 117 -12.60 4.63 -6.30
C LEU A 117 -13.65 5.18 -5.33
N SER A 118 -14.53 4.29 -4.86
CA SER A 118 -15.47 4.55 -3.77
C SER A 118 -15.65 3.26 -2.97
N GLY A 119 -14.83 3.06 -1.94
CA GLY A 119 -14.76 1.80 -1.22
C GLY A 119 -14.27 0.66 -2.12
N GLN A 120 -15.12 -0.32 -2.39
CA GLN A 120 -14.85 -1.43 -3.31
C GLN A 120 -15.31 -1.17 -4.75
N ASP A 121 -16.14 -0.14 -4.97
CA ASP A 121 -16.59 0.26 -6.30
C ASP A 121 -15.51 1.09 -7.01
N ALA A 122 -15.27 0.77 -8.25
CA ALA A 122 -14.24 1.42 -9.06
C ALA A 122 -14.68 1.60 -10.50
N VAL A 123 -14.11 2.60 -11.17
CA VAL A 123 -14.17 2.72 -12.63
C VAL A 123 -12.82 2.34 -13.19
N VAL A 124 -12.79 1.32 -14.03
CA VAL A 124 -11.60 0.84 -14.74
C VAL A 124 -11.73 1.20 -16.22
N ARG A 125 -10.78 1.95 -16.76
CA ARG A 125 -10.73 2.28 -18.18
C ARG A 125 -9.87 1.26 -18.90
N VAL A 126 -10.40 0.68 -19.98
CA VAL A 126 -9.72 -0.27 -20.86
C VAL A 126 -9.81 0.24 -22.28
N ASP A 127 -8.68 0.42 -22.96
CA ASP A 127 -8.58 0.91 -24.34
C ASP A 127 -9.47 2.16 -24.59
N GLY A 128 -9.58 3.04 -23.59
CA GLY A 128 -10.34 4.29 -23.63
C GLY A 128 -11.81 4.20 -23.22
N ALA A 129 -12.37 3.01 -22.98
CA ALA A 129 -13.73 2.80 -22.50
C ALA A 129 -13.78 2.57 -20.98
N ASP A 130 -14.74 3.19 -20.29
CA ASP A 130 -14.92 3.06 -18.85
C ASP A 130 -15.85 1.88 -18.51
N HIS A 131 -15.49 1.13 -17.48
CA HIS A 131 -16.21 -0.02 -16.97
C HIS A 131 -16.35 0.07 -15.46
N ASP A 132 -17.57 -0.09 -14.94
CA ASP A 132 -17.82 -0.17 -13.51
C ASP A 132 -17.46 -1.58 -13.01
N VAL A 133 -16.68 -1.65 -11.94
CA VAL A 133 -16.20 -2.90 -11.32
C VAL A 133 -16.38 -2.81 -9.81
N ALA A 134 -17.13 -3.71 -9.21
CA ALA A 134 -17.22 -3.86 -7.76
C ALA A 134 -16.21 -4.94 -7.31
N PHE A 135 -15.10 -4.53 -6.74
CA PHE A 135 -14.05 -5.46 -6.28
C PHE A 135 -14.43 -6.13 -4.97
N THR A 136 -14.22 -7.43 -4.86
CA THR A 136 -14.33 -8.15 -3.59
C THR A 136 -13.07 -7.95 -2.73
N ILE A 137 -11.91 -7.80 -3.39
CA ILE A 137 -10.62 -7.62 -2.70
C ILE A 137 -10.48 -6.22 -2.10
N PRO A 138 -10.22 -6.08 -0.79
CA PRO A 138 -10.05 -4.78 -0.14
C PRO A 138 -8.68 -4.17 -0.43
N GLY A 139 -8.61 -2.85 -0.32
CA GLY A 139 -7.38 -2.09 -0.40
C GLY A 139 -7.10 -1.49 -1.78
N ILE A 140 -6.89 -0.17 -1.77
CA ILE A 140 -6.70 0.63 -3.00
C ILE A 140 -5.55 0.14 -3.89
N HIS A 141 -4.47 -0.38 -3.28
CA HIS A 141 -3.34 -0.95 -4.02
C HIS A 141 -3.71 -2.25 -4.75
N ASN A 142 -4.63 -3.05 -4.19
CA ASN A 142 -5.09 -4.27 -4.84
C ASN A 142 -5.92 -3.96 -6.07
N GLN A 143 -6.69 -2.88 -6.07
CA GLN A 143 -7.45 -2.43 -7.22
C GLN A 143 -6.54 -1.93 -8.36
N LEU A 144 -5.43 -1.25 -8.04
CA LEU A 144 -4.41 -0.93 -9.04
C LEU A 144 -3.68 -2.18 -9.54
N ASN A 145 -3.37 -3.14 -8.66
CA ASN A 145 -2.78 -4.42 -9.06
C ASN A 145 -3.73 -5.23 -9.95
N ALA A 146 -5.06 -5.12 -9.74
CA ALA A 146 -6.06 -5.71 -10.61
C ALA A 146 -6.01 -5.12 -12.03
N CYS A 147 -5.79 -3.81 -12.17
CA CYS A 147 -5.56 -3.19 -13.49
C CYS A 147 -4.29 -3.74 -14.17
N ALA A 148 -3.23 -3.99 -13.40
CA ALA A 148 -2.02 -4.63 -13.91
C ALA A 148 -2.29 -6.06 -14.42
N ALA A 149 -3.02 -6.86 -13.62
CA ALA A 149 -3.40 -8.23 -13.99
C ALA A 149 -4.28 -8.26 -15.24
N LEU A 150 -5.23 -7.33 -15.35
CA LEU A 150 -6.09 -7.19 -16.53
C LEU A 150 -5.25 -6.83 -17.76
N ALA A 151 -4.32 -5.88 -17.65
CA ALA A 151 -3.43 -5.51 -18.75
C ALA A 151 -2.59 -6.71 -19.23
N ILE A 152 -2.05 -7.54 -18.31
CA ILE A 152 -1.32 -8.77 -18.64
C ILE A 152 -2.22 -9.78 -19.33
N ALA A 153 -3.45 -9.99 -18.83
CA ALA A 153 -4.41 -10.92 -19.42
C ALA A 153 -4.78 -10.51 -20.86
N LEU A 154 -5.04 -9.22 -21.08
CA LEU A 154 -5.36 -8.68 -22.41
C LEU A 154 -4.18 -8.81 -23.38
N GLU A 155 -2.94 -8.61 -22.90
CA GLU A 155 -1.72 -8.81 -23.72
C GLU A 155 -1.48 -10.28 -24.06
N THR A 156 -1.84 -11.18 -23.14
CA THR A 156 -1.61 -12.62 -23.30
C THR A 156 -2.66 -13.25 -24.24
N LEU A 157 -3.92 -12.87 -24.10
CA LEU A 157 -5.03 -13.43 -24.87
C LEU A 157 -5.23 -12.74 -26.22
N GLY A 158 -4.78 -11.49 -26.36
CA GLY A 158 -4.92 -10.73 -27.62
C GLY A 158 -6.38 -10.66 -28.08
N ASP A 159 -6.64 -11.02 -29.33
CA ASP A 159 -7.97 -10.94 -29.94
C ASP A 159 -8.97 -12.00 -29.39
N GLU A 160 -8.48 -12.98 -28.63
CA GLU A 160 -9.31 -14.00 -27.96
C GLU A 160 -9.83 -13.54 -26.57
N ALA A 161 -9.46 -12.33 -26.13
CA ALA A 161 -9.84 -11.83 -24.83
C ALA A 161 -11.34 -11.52 -24.72
N ASP A 162 -12.02 -12.23 -23.86
CA ASP A 162 -13.38 -11.86 -23.40
C ASP A 162 -13.27 -10.83 -22.27
N LEU A 163 -13.31 -9.54 -22.61
CA LEU A 163 -13.20 -8.45 -21.62
C LEU A 163 -14.27 -8.53 -20.54
N ALA A 164 -15.52 -8.87 -20.89
CA ALA A 164 -16.60 -8.96 -19.91
C ALA A 164 -16.38 -10.10 -18.91
N GLY A 165 -15.94 -11.25 -19.40
CA GLY A 165 -15.55 -12.39 -18.56
C GLY A 165 -14.35 -12.08 -17.68
N LEU A 166 -13.33 -11.38 -18.21
CA LEU A 166 -12.15 -10.96 -17.44
C LEU A 166 -12.53 -9.98 -16.32
N LEU A 167 -13.36 -8.97 -16.58
CA LEU A 167 -13.82 -8.01 -15.56
C LEU A 167 -14.66 -8.70 -14.48
N THR A 168 -15.54 -9.64 -14.86
CA THR A 168 -16.32 -10.44 -13.91
C THR A 168 -15.42 -11.29 -13.01
N THR A 169 -14.42 -11.95 -13.60
CA THR A 169 -13.45 -12.74 -12.84
C THR A 169 -12.64 -11.86 -11.88
N LEU A 170 -12.19 -10.72 -12.38
CA LEU A 170 -11.40 -9.76 -11.58
C LEU A 170 -12.19 -9.23 -10.37
N ALA A 171 -13.48 -8.92 -10.55
CA ALA A 171 -14.38 -8.49 -9.48
C ALA A 171 -14.52 -9.56 -8.37
N SER A 172 -14.45 -10.84 -8.73
CA SER A 172 -14.63 -11.98 -7.81
C SER A 172 -13.36 -12.43 -7.09
N VAL A 173 -12.18 -11.85 -7.41
CA VAL A 173 -10.91 -12.22 -6.79
C VAL A 173 -10.95 -11.91 -5.29
N GLN A 174 -10.63 -12.90 -4.49
CA GLN A 174 -10.53 -12.79 -3.04
C GLN A 174 -9.15 -12.33 -2.60
N ALA A 175 -9.07 -11.73 -1.41
CA ALA A 175 -7.78 -11.34 -0.84
C ALA A 175 -6.90 -12.56 -0.61
N ALA A 176 -5.66 -12.51 -1.10
CA ALA A 176 -4.68 -13.53 -0.76
C ALA A 176 -4.30 -13.41 0.73
N PHE A 177 -3.84 -14.52 1.29
CA PHE A 177 -3.32 -14.67 2.64
C PHE A 177 -2.58 -13.41 3.16
N GLY A 178 -3.07 -12.85 4.28
CA GLY A 178 -2.45 -11.69 4.95
C GLY A 178 -2.53 -10.35 4.19
N ARG A 179 -3.23 -10.28 3.07
CA ARG A 179 -3.33 -9.06 2.26
C ARG A 179 -4.72 -8.42 2.34
N GLY A 180 -5.04 -7.93 3.55
CA GLY A 180 -6.37 -7.39 3.83
C GLY A 180 -7.37 -8.49 4.22
N GLU A 181 -6.88 -9.60 4.74
CA GLU A 181 -7.69 -10.68 5.29
C GLU A 181 -8.54 -10.15 6.44
N VAL A 182 -9.83 -10.46 6.42
CA VAL A 182 -10.77 -10.11 7.46
C VAL A 182 -11.21 -11.38 8.18
N LEU A 183 -10.97 -11.42 9.48
CA LEU A 183 -11.41 -12.49 10.39
C LEU A 183 -12.50 -11.94 11.30
N THR A 184 -13.32 -12.81 11.87
CA THR A 184 -14.29 -12.42 12.89
C THR A 184 -13.85 -12.94 14.25
N LEU A 185 -13.60 -12.03 15.20
CA LEU A 185 -13.24 -12.37 16.58
C LEU A 185 -14.17 -11.65 17.56
N ASP A 186 -14.81 -12.40 18.46
CA ASP A 186 -15.82 -11.85 19.38
C ASP A 186 -16.96 -11.10 18.68
N GLY A 187 -17.34 -11.55 17.48
CA GLY A 187 -18.39 -10.92 16.66
C GLY A 187 -17.97 -9.60 16.01
N ARG A 188 -16.68 -9.31 15.94
CA ARG A 188 -16.10 -8.08 15.32
C ARG A 188 -15.10 -8.44 14.25
N ASP A 189 -15.01 -7.59 13.26
CA ASP A 189 -14.02 -7.74 12.20
C ASP A 189 -12.61 -7.43 12.73
N VAL A 190 -11.68 -8.32 12.37
CA VAL A 190 -10.23 -8.17 12.57
C VAL A 190 -9.58 -8.17 11.21
N GLN A 191 -9.09 -7.03 10.77
CA GLN A 191 -8.39 -6.93 9.50
C GLN A 191 -6.88 -7.05 9.69
N LEU A 192 -6.28 -8.06 9.04
CA LEU A 192 -4.83 -8.24 8.99
C LEU A 192 -4.24 -7.57 7.75
N SER A 193 -3.25 -6.71 7.97
CA SER A 193 -2.56 -5.96 6.91
C SER A 193 -1.06 -6.22 7.00
N LEU A 194 -0.52 -7.01 6.06
CA LEU A 194 0.91 -7.25 5.95
C LEU A 194 1.64 -5.97 5.52
N VAL A 195 2.63 -5.58 6.31
CA VAL A 195 3.52 -4.45 6.04
C VAL A 195 4.96 -4.90 6.16
N LYS A 196 5.79 -4.65 5.16
CA LYS A 196 7.20 -5.06 5.16
C LYS A 196 8.15 -4.04 4.55
N ASN A 197 7.62 -2.91 4.10
CA ASN A 197 8.36 -1.80 3.54
C ASN A 197 7.55 -0.51 3.65
N PRO A 198 8.14 0.67 3.44
CA PRO A 198 7.46 1.97 3.56
C PRO A 198 6.21 2.08 2.68
N ALA A 199 6.30 1.66 1.42
CA ALA A 199 5.19 1.74 0.48
C ALA A 199 3.99 0.89 0.92
N GLY A 200 4.24 -0.36 1.32
CA GLY A 200 3.19 -1.25 1.81
C GLY A 200 2.52 -0.74 3.08
N PHE A 201 3.30 -0.19 4.02
CA PHE A 201 2.72 0.36 5.25
C PHE A 201 1.88 1.60 4.97
N ARG A 202 2.40 2.52 4.13
CA ARG A 202 1.64 3.71 3.72
C ARG A 202 0.32 3.35 3.06
N MET A 203 0.30 2.38 2.15
CA MET A 203 -0.94 1.91 1.50
C MET A 203 -1.92 1.31 2.52
N GLY A 204 -1.41 0.58 3.51
CA GLY A 204 -2.19 0.08 4.63
C GLY A 204 -2.83 1.21 5.45
N LEU A 205 -2.07 2.26 5.76
CA LEU A 205 -2.57 3.43 6.49
C LEU A 205 -3.63 4.20 5.70
N LEU A 206 -3.45 4.38 4.39
CA LEU A 206 -4.47 5.00 3.52
C LEU A 206 -5.76 4.18 3.47
N THR A 207 -5.65 2.85 3.40
CA THR A 207 -6.80 1.94 3.46
C THR A 207 -7.52 2.03 4.82
N ALA A 208 -6.77 2.14 5.91
CA ALA A 208 -7.33 2.34 7.25
C ALA A 208 -8.07 3.68 7.37
N ALA A 209 -7.46 4.76 6.89
CA ALA A 209 -8.08 6.08 6.90
C ALA A 209 -9.40 6.12 6.11
N GLU A 210 -9.48 5.40 4.98
CA GLU A 210 -10.73 5.27 4.22
C GLU A 210 -11.78 4.47 4.99
N ALA A 211 -11.39 3.35 5.61
CA ALA A 211 -12.28 2.53 6.42
C ALA A 211 -12.85 3.32 7.62
N VAL A 212 -12.02 4.12 8.30
CA VAL A 212 -12.47 4.98 9.40
C VAL A 212 -13.46 6.05 8.91
N ARG A 213 -13.23 6.64 7.73
CA ARG A 213 -14.15 7.65 7.16
C ARG A 213 -15.53 7.06 6.82
N SER A 214 -15.59 5.81 6.38
CA SER A 214 -16.83 5.14 5.96
C SER A 214 -17.50 4.33 7.06
N GLY A 215 -16.74 3.75 7.98
CA GLY A 215 -17.22 2.80 9.00
C GLY A 215 -17.03 3.21 10.45
N GLY A 216 -16.35 4.33 10.71
CA GLY A 216 -16.04 4.80 12.06
C GLY A 216 -14.68 4.30 12.59
N PRO A 217 -14.34 4.67 13.84
CA PRO A 217 -13.04 4.42 14.43
C PRO A 217 -12.75 2.91 14.65
N GLU A 218 -11.49 2.53 14.46
CA GLU A 218 -10.99 1.17 14.67
C GLU A 218 -10.01 1.11 15.85
N SER A 219 -9.87 -0.06 16.48
CA SER A 219 -8.80 -0.33 17.45
C SER A 219 -7.58 -0.87 16.72
N VAL A 220 -6.51 -0.09 16.69
CA VAL A 220 -5.30 -0.39 15.89
C VAL A 220 -4.24 -1.08 16.74
N MET A 221 -3.65 -2.17 16.20
CA MET A 221 -2.42 -2.80 16.69
C MET A 221 -1.35 -2.78 15.62
N ILE A 222 -0.09 -2.56 16.03
CA ILE A 222 1.08 -2.66 15.14
C ILE A 222 2.04 -3.71 15.71
N ALA A 223 2.32 -4.74 14.93
CA ALA A 223 3.17 -5.88 15.30
C ALA A 223 4.40 -5.96 14.40
N ILE A 224 5.58 -5.65 14.94
CA ILE A 224 6.84 -5.59 14.16
C ILE A 224 7.84 -6.62 14.69
N ASN A 225 8.21 -7.55 13.81
CA ASN A 225 9.34 -8.45 13.98
C ASN A 225 10.45 -8.10 12.96
N ASP A 226 11.66 -8.60 13.19
CA ASP A 226 12.85 -8.42 12.35
C ASP A 226 13.55 -9.75 12.05
N GLU A 227 12.79 -10.80 11.89
CA GLU A 227 13.31 -12.10 11.48
C GLU A 227 13.80 -12.06 10.02
N TYR A 228 14.52 -13.08 9.59
CA TYR A 228 15.12 -13.10 8.25
C TYR A 228 14.10 -12.86 7.11
N ALA A 229 12.88 -13.37 7.26
CA ALA A 229 11.82 -13.19 6.27
C ALA A 229 11.17 -11.80 6.29
N ASP A 230 11.31 -11.05 7.40
CA ASP A 230 10.82 -9.66 7.52
C ASP A 230 11.81 -8.66 6.92
N GLY A 231 13.09 -9.07 6.80
CA GLY A 231 14.21 -8.16 6.61
C GLY A 231 14.72 -7.66 7.97
N ARG A 232 16.04 -7.71 8.18
CA ARG A 232 16.62 -7.34 9.47
C ARG A 232 16.81 -5.83 9.67
N ASP A 233 16.85 -5.10 8.57
CA ASP A 233 16.93 -3.64 8.62
C ASP A 233 15.54 -3.06 8.82
N MET A 234 15.29 -2.53 10.01
CA MET A 234 14.03 -1.87 10.38
C MET A 234 14.10 -0.35 10.24
N SER A 235 15.18 0.20 9.68
CA SER A 235 15.32 1.64 9.44
C SER A 235 14.22 2.19 8.54
N TRP A 236 13.64 1.37 7.67
CA TRP A 236 12.52 1.72 6.81
C TRP A 236 11.28 2.21 7.55
N LEU A 237 11.13 1.91 8.85
CA LEU A 237 10.04 2.45 9.66
C LEU A 237 10.09 3.99 9.76
N TRP A 238 11.29 4.58 9.59
CA TRP A 238 11.50 6.02 9.61
C TRP A 238 11.11 6.70 8.28
N ASP A 239 10.92 5.93 7.22
CA ASP A 239 10.43 6.41 5.93
C ASP A 239 8.89 6.37 5.82
N VAL A 240 8.19 5.94 6.89
CA VAL A 240 6.72 5.90 6.96
C VAL A 240 6.21 7.04 7.83
N GLU A 241 5.22 7.79 7.37
CA GLU A 241 4.55 8.83 8.12
C GLU A 241 3.30 8.27 8.81
N PHE A 242 3.22 8.44 10.13
CA PHE A 242 2.14 7.94 10.97
C PHE A 242 1.19 9.03 11.47
N ALA A 243 1.33 10.26 11.01
CA ALA A 243 0.52 11.40 11.44
C ALA A 243 -1.00 11.15 11.31
N GLY A 244 -1.41 10.37 10.32
CA GLY A 244 -2.81 9.97 10.15
C GLY A 244 -3.42 9.16 11.31
N LEU A 245 -2.57 8.62 12.20
CA LEU A 245 -3.02 7.90 13.41
C LEU A 245 -3.09 8.78 14.67
N ARG A 246 -2.79 10.08 14.59
CA ARG A 246 -2.77 10.97 15.77
C ARG A 246 -4.10 11.05 16.49
N THR A 247 -5.20 11.08 15.76
CA THR A 247 -6.55 11.24 16.33
C THR A 247 -7.00 10.01 17.10
N GLU A 248 -6.87 8.82 16.48
CA GLU A 248 -7.36 7.57 17.07
C GLU A 248 -6.31 6.87 17.91
N GLY A 249 -5.04 7.11 17.63
CA GLY A 249 -3.91 6.46 18.29
C GLY A 249 -3.72 5.01 17.87
N VAL A 250 -2.78 4.35 18.56
CA VAL A 250 -2.48 2.91 18.43
C VAL A 250 -2.74 2.25 19.79
N ALA A 251 -3.72 1.35 19.85
CA ALA A 251 -4.10 0.69 21.10
C ALA A 251 -2.97 -0.19 21.66
N VAL A 252 -2.29 -0.95 20.77
CA VAL A 252 -1.23 -1.87 21.18
C VAL A 252 -0.09 -1.86 20.16
N VAL A 253 1.14 -1.76 20.65
CA VAL A 253 2.36 -1.98 19.86
C VAL A 253 3.03 -3.26 20.36
N THR A 254 3.38 -4.18 19.46
CA THR A 254 3.84 -5.53 19.83
C THR A 254 4.92 -6.06 18.89
N GLY A 255 5.45 -7.25 19.21
CA GLY A 255 6.51 -7.93 18.47
C GLY A 255 7.91 -7.65 19.01
N VAL A 256 8.91 -8.26 18.40
CA VAL A 256 10.32 -8.17 18.82
C VAL A 256 10.80 -6.70 18.78
N ARG A 257 10.32 -5.92 17.81
CA ARG A 257 10.67 -4.51 17.63
C ARG A 257 9.59 -3.54 18.15
N ALA A 258 8.80 -3.98 19.14
CA ALA A 258 7.73 -3.16 19.71
C ALA A 258 8.21 -1.78 20.21
N TRP A 259 9.37 -1.72 20.84
CA TRP A 259 9.90 -0.47 21.40
C TRP A 259 10.44 0.49 20.31
N ASP A 260 11.03 -0.05 19.23
CA ASP A 260 11.45 0.77 18.07
C ASP A 260 10.24 1.38 17.38
N MET A 261 9.18 0.59 17.19
CA MET A 261 7.93 1.08 16.62
C MET A 261 7.24 2.10 17.53
N ALA A 262 7.22 1.87 18.84
CA ALA A 262 6.68 2.82 19.80
C ALA A 262 7.46 4.15 19.79
N LEU A 263 8.80 4.09 19.70
CA LEU A 263 9.63 5.28 19.56
C LEU A 263 9.28 6.04 18.28
N ARG A 264 9.15 5.33 17.15
CA ARG A 264 8.78 5.94 15.86
C ARG A 264 7.43 6.65 15.92
N LEU A 265 6.41 6.00 16.48
CA LEU A 265 5.07 6.60 16.66
C LEU A 265 5.12 7.85 17.54
N ARG A 266 5.94 7.83 18.59
CA ARG A 266 6.09 8.98 19.48
C ARG A 266 6.69 10.20 18.76
N TYR A 267 7.60 10.00 17.80
CA TYR A 267 8.14 11.08 16.97
C TYR A 267 7.07 11.73 16.10
N ASP A 268 6.06 10.98 15.66
CA ASP A 268 4.91 11.50 14.92
C ASP A 268 3.75 11.94 15.84
N GLU A 269 4.00 12.01 17.18
CA GLU A 269 3.01 12.42 18.19
C GLU A 269 1.75 11.54 18.21
N VAL A 270 1.86 10.27 17.80
CA VAL A 270 0.76 9.31 17.83
C VAL A 270 0.58 8.76 19.24
N PRO A 271 -0.63 8.86 19.84
CA PRO A 271 -0.92 8.26 21.13
C PRO A 271 -0.78 6.74 21.12
N ILE A 272 -0.16 6.17 22.15
CA ILE A 272 0.04 4.71 22.31
C ILE A 272 -0.62 4.28 23.61
N GLY A 273 -1.53 3.32 23.53
CA GLY A 273 -2.19 2.74 24.70
C GLY A 273 -1.23 1.85 25.50
N THR A 274 -0.67 0.84 24.88
CA THR A 274 0.23 -0.12 25.55
C THR A 274 1.31 -0.64 24.59
N VAL A 275 2.53 -0.85 25.13
CA VAL A 275 3.59 -1.58 24.44
C VAL A 275 3.72 -2.94 25.13
N GLU A 276 3.40 -4.03 24.43
CA GLU A 276 3.48 -5.40 24.89
C GLU A 276 4.19 -6.28 23.87
N PRO A 277 5.46 -6.65 24.06
CA PRO A 277 6.21 -7.44 23.09
C PRO A 277 5.66 -8.85 22.84
N ASP A 278 4.96 -9.44 23.80
CA ASP A 278 4.34 -10.76 23.65
C ASP A 278 3.07 -10.68 22.79
N LEU A 279 3.09 -11.34 21.63
CA LEU A 279 2.00 -11.30 20.64
C LEU A 279 0.68 -11.82 21.20
N THR A 280 0.69 -12.87 22.00
CA THR A 280 -0.52 -13.49 22.59
C THR A 280 -1.18 -12.54 23.60
N ARG A 281 -0.38 -11.91 24.46
CA ARG A 281 -0.87 -10.90 25.39
C ARG A 281 -1.37 -9.66 24.67
N ALA A 282 -0.68 -9.26 23.60
CA ALA A 282 -1.05 -8.12 22.79
C ALA A 282 -2.44 -8.28 22.15
N VAL A 283 -2.77 -9.48 21.65
CA VAL A 283 -4.12 -9.78 21.13
C VAL A 283 -5.17 -9.64 22.23
N ALA A 284 -4.91 -10.12 23.44
CA ALA A 284 -5.83 -9.97 24.56
C ALA A 284 -6.04 -8.49 24.95
N LEU A 285 -4.99 -7.66 24.88
CA LEU A 285 -5.06 -6.21 25.12
C LEU A 285 -5.84 -5.50 24.02
N LEU A 286 -5.62 -5.84 22.74
CA LEU A 286 -6.37 -5.29 21.62
C LEU A 286 -7.87 -5.58 21.75
N ARG A 287 -8.25 -6.82 22.08
CA ARG A 287 -9.64 -7.21 22.31
C ARG A 287 -10.29 -6.38 23.44
N ARG A 288 -9.56 -6.12 24.52
CA ARG A 288 -10.03 -5.28 25.63
C ARG A 288 -10.21 -3.83 25.16
N ALA A 289 -9.26 -3.26 24.42
CA ALA A 289 -9.35 -1.91 23.89
C ALA A 289 -10.56 -1.75 22.94
N ALA A 290 -10.77 -2.72 22.05
CA ALA A 290 -11.91 -2.77 21.15
C ALA A 290 -13.26 -2.89 21.88
N SER A 291 -13.29 -3.59 23.03
CA SER A 291 -14.49 -3.75 23.83
C SER A 291 -14.79 -2.57 24.77
N ALA A 292 -13.78 -1.81 25.15
CA ALA A 292 -13.92 -0.66 26.06
C ALA A 292 -14.41 0.61 25.36
N ALA A 293 -14.53 0.60 24.04
CA ALA A 293 -15.04 1.74 23.28
C ALA A 293 -16.51 2.02 23.63
N ASP A 294 -16.81 3.29 23.87
CA ASP A 294 -17.98 3.82 24.58
C ASP A 294 -19.35 3.66 23.87
N ASP A 295 -19.40 3.00 22.71
CA ASP A 295 -20.60 2.91 21.88
C ASP A 295 -21.43 1.60 22.06
N GLY A 296 -21.01 0.73 22.98
CA GLY A 296 -21.72 -0.52 23.32
C GLY A 296 -21.64 -1.63 22.26
N ALA A 297 -21.29 -1.32 21.02
CA ALA A 297 -21.10 -2.30 19.94
C ALA A 297 -19.64 -2.82 19.87
N GLY A 298 -18.70 -2.05 20.44
CA GLY A 298 -17.26 -2.25 20.32
C GLY A 298 -16.74 -1.90 18.92
N ARG A 299 -15.43 -1.68 18.81
CA ARG A 299 -14.81 -1.26 17.56
C ARG A 299 -14.26 -2.43 16.76
N PRO A 300 -14.27 -2.38 15.41
CA PRO A 300 -13.45 -3.26 14.58
C PRO A 300 -11.98 -3.16 14.98
N MET A 301 -11.22 -4.20 14.67
CA MET A 301 -9.80 -4.27 14.98
C MET A 301 -8.98 -4.29 13.70
N ARG A 302 -7.89 -3.53 13.68
CA ARG A 302 -6.92 -3.54 12.57
C ARG A 302 -5.55 -3.85 13.09
N ILE A 303 -4.88 -4.79 12.42
CA ILE A 303 -3.53 -5.23 12.77
C ILE A 303 -2.60 -5.02 11.58
N PHE A 304 -1.68 -4.06 11.72
CA PHE A 304 -0.54 -3.94 10.81
C PHE A 304 0.58 -4.85 11.31
N THR A 305 1.13 -5.70 10.44
CA THR A 305 2.06 -6.71 10.90
C THR A 305 3.12 -7.05 9.86
N THR A 306 4.36 -7.29 10.30
CA THR A 306 5.39 -7.90 9.46
C THR A 306 5.10 -9.39 9.27
N TYR A 307 5.81 -10.03 8.34
CA TYR A 307 5.47 -11.38 7.89
C TYR A 307 5.53 -12.43 9.00
N THR A 308 6.62 -12.50 9.78
CA THR A 308 6.74 -13.51 10.83
C THR A 308 5.82 -13.23 12.01
N ALA A 309 5.59 -11.96 12.33
CA ALA A 309 4.58 -11.57 13.32
C ALA A 309 3.17 -11.96 12.85
N MET A 310 2.85 -11.81 11.57
CA MET A 310 1.57 -12.23 11.00
C MET A 310 1.36 -13.73 11.12
N LEU A 311 2.37 -14.54 10.79
CA LEU A 311 2.27 -16.00 10.93
C LEU A 311 1.97 -16.42 12.37
N ALA A 312 2.68 -15.82 13.33
CA ALA A 312 2.48 -16.09 14.76
C ALA A 312 1.09 -15.62 15.25
N LEU A 313 0.67 -14.42 14.81
CA LEU A 313 -0.66 -13.89 15.13
C LEU A 313 -1.78 -14.77 14.55
N ARG A 314 -1.64 -15.19 13.29
CA ARG A 314 -2.63 -16.08 12.67
C ARG A 314 -2.72 -17.44 13.38
N ALA A 315 -1.59 -18.02 13.74
CA ALA A 315 -1.57 -19.28 14.51
C ALA A 315 -2.34 -19.13 15.85
N HIS A 316 -2.13 -18.01 16.55
CA HIS A 316 -2.86 -17.73 17.78
C HIS A 316 -4.35 -17.40 17.53
N LEU A 317 -4.68 -16.64 16.49
CA LEU A 317 -6.06 -16.32 16.12
C LEU A 317 -6.84 -17.58 15.71
N ALA A 318 -6.21 -18.56 15.07
CA ALA A 318 -6.82 -19.85 14.72
C ALA A 318 -7.24 -20.69 15.94
N GLU A 319 -6.67 -20.42 17.12
CA GLU A 319 -7.12 -21.02 18.38
C GLU A 319 -8.40 -20.36 18.93
N LEU A 320 -8.71 -19.14 18.46
CA LEU A 320 -9.78 -18.29 18.99
C LEU A 320 -10.97 -18.17 18.04
N THR A 321 -10.76 -18.33 16.75
CA THR A 321 -11.79 -18.20 15.70
C THR A 321 -11.43 -19.04 14.48
N ASP A 322 -12.39 -19.22 13.57
CA ASP A 322 -12.14 -19.88 12.29
C ASP A 322 -11.23 -19.00 11.42
N VAL A 323 -10.10 -19.54 11.04
CA VAL A 323 -9.11 -18.91 10.13
C VAL A 323 -8.95 -19.83 8.93
N GLU A 324 -9.06 -19.28 7.73
CA GLU A 324 -8.86 -20.04 6.50
C GLU A 324 -7.45 -20.66 6.47
N GLU A 325 -7.32 -21.95 6.15
CA GLU A 325 -6.02 -22.60 6.06
C GLU A 325 -5.20 -21.94 4.93
N ALA A 326 -3.99 -21.53 5.26
CA ALA A 326 -3.06 -21.09 4.23
C ALA A 326 -2.78 -22.28 3.29
N LEU A 327 -2.96 -22.10 2.00
CA LEU A 327 -2.54 -23.07 1.00
C LEU A 327 -1.04 -23.35 1.21
N THR A 328 -0.73 -24.57 1.70
CA THR A 328 0.64 -25.08 1.88
C THR A 328 1.27 -25.44 0.54
#